data_46c7b3eae5474e2ad9ef1aa56144c3a9
#
_entry.id   46c7b3eae5474e2ad9ef1aa56144c3a9
#
_cell.length_a   1.000
_cell.length_b   1.000
_cell.length_c   1.000
_cell.angle_alpha   90.00
_cell.angle_beta   90.00
_cell.angle_gamma   90.00
#
_symmetry.space_group_name_H-M   'P 1'
#
loop_
_entity.id
_entity.type
_entity.pdbx_description
1 polymer ?
#
loop_
_entity_poly.entity_id
_entity_poly.type
_entity_poly.pdbx_seq_one_letter_code
_entity_poly.pdbx_strand_id
1 'polypeptide(L)'
;YQAGQESIIEISNPVDFSLLTIPSVRFKAKWNIESNWDFVRFQAHVLGDGWVSLNGYYTEPGSGQPAQPYGEPGYDGIQTSWVEDVILLEQLGDVEILGFRFILTSDNFVEEDGFTFDDFTIMGFQFGPLGDFNEDAVTDVFDIIELADLLFFETEPTENQLNQCDFNNDGGLDFLDIISLTNYILGI
;
A
#
# COMPACT_ATOMS: atom_id res chain seq x y z
N TYR A 1 -12.06 18.07 17.99
CA TYR A 1 -11.13 19.06 17.40
C TYR A 1 -11.62 20.49 17.66
N GLN A 2 -10.76 21.46 17.40
CA GLN A 2 -11.09 22.88 17.60
C GLN A 2 -11.26 23.57 16.25
N ALA A 3 -12.20 24.53 16.19
CA ALA A 3 -12.46 25.33 15.00
C ALA A 3 -11.24 26.18 14.61
N GLY A 4 -11.02 26.34 13.31
CA GLY A 4 -9.91 27.12 12.75
C GLY A 4 -8.53 26.52 12.97
N GLN A 5 -8.42 25.21 13.17
CA GLN A 5 -7.17 24.51 13.48
C GLN A 5 -6.84 23.44 12.44
N GLU A 6 -5.56 23.16 12.34
CA GLU A 6 -5.07 21.91 11.75
C GLU A 6 -4.56 20.97 12.86
N SER A 7 -5.01 19.73 12.82
CA SER A 7 -4.53 18.67 13.70
C SER A 7 -3.87 17.58 12.87
N ILE A 8 -2.62 17.25 13.19
CA ILE A 8 -1.82 16.30 12.40
C ILE A 8 -1.34 15.17 13.29
N ILE A 9 -1.49 13.95 12.79
CA ILE A 9 -0.82 12.76 13.31
C ILE A 9 0.02 12.19 12.18
N GLU A 10 1.34 12.15 12.38
CA GLU A 10 2.31 11.73 11.37
C GLU A 10 3.05 10.46 11.79
N ILE A 11 3.24 9.56 10.84
CA ILE A 11 4.05 8.34 10.95
C ILE A 11 5.25 8.53 10.03
N SER A 12 6.39 8.89 10.62
CA SER A 12 7.60 9.33 9.90
C SER A 12 8.66 8.23 9.75
N ASN A 13 8.26 6.96 9.70
CA ASN A 13 9.20 5.89 9.41
C ASN A 13 9.12 5.57 7.91
N PRO A 14 10.22 5.70 7.17
CA PRO A 14 10.24 5.23 5.80
C PRO A 14 9.96 3.72 5.78
N VAL A 15 9.02 3.31 4.96
CA VAL A 15 8.73 1.90 4.70
C VAL A 15 9.18 1.61 3.28
N ASP A 16 10.03 0.63 3.13
CA ASP A 16 10.43 0.14 1.82
C ASP A 16 9.29 -0.72 1.25
N PHE A 17 8.63 -0.21 0.24
CA PHE A 17 7.54 -0.90 -0.48
C PHE A 17 8.02 -1.60 -1.75
N SER A 18 9.32 -1.48 -2.11
CA SER A 18 9.87 -2.00 -3.37
C SER A 18 9.74 -3.52 -3.50
N LEU A 19 9.61 -4.21 -2.36
CA LEU A 19 9.43 -5.67 -2.30
C LEU A 19 7.98 -6.09 -2.09
N LEU A 20 7.04 -5.14 -2.02
CA LEU A 20 5.64 -5.44 -1.78
C LEU A 20 4.83 -5.36 -3.07
N THR A 21 4.09 -6.41 -3.37
CA THR A 21 3.06 -6.38 -4.41
C THR A 21 1.73 -5.98 -3.80
N ILE A 22 0.98 -5.14 -4.53
CA ILE A 22 -0.31 -4.58 -4.09
C ILE A 22 -0.21 -4.01 -2.66
N PRO A 23 0.74 -3.09 -2.40
CA PRO A 23 0.87 -2.52 -1.08
C PRO A 23 -0.38 -1.72 -0.73
N SER A 24 -0.86 -1.87 0.50
CA SER A 24 -2.03 -1.19 1.01
C SER A 24 -1.84 -0.76 2.46
N VAL A 25 -2.51 0.32 2.84
CA VAL A 25 -2.70 0.71 4.23
C VAL A 25 -4.12 0.35 4.64
N ARG A 26 -4.28 -0.21 5.82
CA ARG A 26 -5.58 -0.50 6.43
C ARG A 26 -5.65 0.08 7.82
N PHE A 27 -6.80 0.57 8.17
CA PHE A 27 -7.10 1.02 9.53
C PHE A 27 -8.60 0.98 9.78
N LYS A 28 -8.98 0.85 11.04
CA LYS A 28 -10.36 1.09 11.46
C LYS A 28 -10.54 2.56 11.77
N ALA A 29 -11.67 3.13 11.37
CA ALA A 29 -11.99 4.52 11.66
C ALA A 29 -13.47 4.72 11.99
N LYS A 30 -13.74 5.80 12.70
CA LYS A 30 -15.07 6.41 12.90
C LYS A 30 -14.88 7.91 13.05
N TRP A 31 -15.88 8.68 12.65
CA TRP A 31 -15.77 10.13 12.71
C TRP A 31 -17.13 10.82 12.88
N ASN A 32 -17.05 12.03 13.39
CA ASN A 32 -18.11 13.04 13.38
C ASN A 32 -17.43 14.39 13.08
N ILE A 33 -17.60 14.86 11.85
CA ILE A 33 -16.93 16.02 11.27
C ILE A 33 -17.97 16.87 10.57
N GLU A 34 -17.89 18.19 10.65
CA GLU A 34 -18.84 19.08 10.00
C GLU A 34 -18.87 18.86 8.48
N SER A 35 -20.02 18.38 7.99
CA SER A 35 -20.18 18.04 6.57
C SER A 35 -19.98 19.25 5.67
N ASN A 36 -19.20 19.08 4.61
CA ASN A 36 -18.85 20.07 3.58
C ASN A 36 -17.98 21.25 4.05
N TRP A 37 -17.59 21.33 5.31
CA TRP A 37 -16.77 22.42 5.83
C TRP A 37 -15.44 21.95 6.37
N ASP A 38 -15.44 20.94 7.24
CA ASP A 38 -14.23 20.37 7.84
C ASP A 38 -13.82 19.09 7.14
N PHE A 39 -12.55 18.72 7.20
CA PHE A 39 -12.05 17.61 6.39
C PHE A 39 -10.88 16.88 7.04
N VAL A 40 -10.89 15.56 6.97
CA VAL A 40 -9.71 14.73 7.29
C VAL A 40 -9.17 14.11 6.03
N ARG A 41 -7.88 14.30 5.77
CA ARG A 41 -7.17 13.65 4.66
C ARG A 41 -6.17 12.64 5.21
N PHE A 42 -6.13 11.48 4.58
CA PHE A 42 -5.02 10.56 4.74
C PHE A 42 -4.03 10.80 3.60
N GLN A 43 -2.76 11.03 3.92
CA GLN A 43 -1.76 11.43 2.94
C GLN A 43 -0.50 10.58 3.06
N ALA A 44 0.14 10.29 1.91
CA ALA A 44 1.50 9.79 1.83
C ALA A 44 2.49 10.95 1.58
N HIS A 45 3.66 10.89 2.20
CA HIS A 45 4.78 11.76 1.89
C HIS A 45 5.63 11.10 0.79
N VAL A 46 5.46 11.56 -0.43
CA VAL A 46 6.16 11.04 -1.62
C VAL A 46 7.43 11.83 -1.86
N LEU A 47 8.55 11.13 -2.09
CA LEU A 47 9.82 11.78 -2.40
C LEU A 47 9.71 12.62 -3.68
N GLY A 48 9.96 13.92 -3.56
CA GLY A 48 9.90 14.88 -4.67
C GLY A 48 8.54 15.57 -4.84
N ASP A 49 7.43 14.95 -4.46
CA ASP A 49 6.08 15.49 -4.63
C ASP A 49 5.48 16.05 -3.33
N GLY A 50 6.04 15.67 -2.17
CA GLY A 50 5.52 16.08 -0.87
C GLY A 50 4.31 15.26 -0.42
N TRP A 51 3.34 15.88 0.24
CA TRP A 51 2.16 15.22 0.78
C TRP A 51 1.07 15.08 -0.27
N VAL A 52 0.72 13.83 -0.61
CA VAL A 52 -0.30 13.44 -1.60
C VAL A 52 -1.47 12.79 -0.89
N SER A 53 -2.68 13.28 -1.11
CA SER A 53 -3.90 12.72 -0.53
C SER A 53 -4.29 11.42 -1.24
N LEU A 54 -4.72 10.42 -0.47
CA LEU A 54 -5.00 9.07 -0.95
C LEU A 54 -6.48 8.74 -0.88
N ASN A 55 -6.98 8.07 -1.93
CA ASN A 55 -8.33 7.53 -1.95
C ASN A 55 -8.43 6.26 -1.12
N GLY A 56 -9.49 6.16 -0.33
CA GLY A 56 -9.93 4.96 0.36
C GLY A 56 -11.37 4.62 0.03
N TYR A 57 -11.88 3.57 0.63
CA TYR A 57 -13.27 3.14 0.42
C TYR A 57 -14.30 4.15 0.94
N TYR A 58 -13.94 4.92 1.97
CA TYR A 58 -14.85 5.85 2.65
C TYR A 58 -14.49 7.31 2.42
N THR A 59 -13.49 7.59 1.58
CA THR A 59 -13.17 8.96 1.23
C THR A 59 -14.15 9.52 0.20
N GLU A 60 -14.46 10.80 0.35
CA GLU A 60 -15.29 11.58 -0.58
C GLU A 60 -14.45 12.73 -1.16
N PRO A 61 -14.78 13.24 -2.35
CA PRO A 61 -14.09 14.39 -2.92
C PRO A 61 -14.43 15.66 -2.16
N GLY A 62 -13.42 16.46 -1.81
CA GLY A 62 -13.59 17.73 -1.14
C GLY A 62 -14.50 18.71 -1.91
N SER A 63 -15.30 19.48 -1.18
CA SER A 63 -16.36 20.37 -1.69
C SER A 63 -15.85 21.65 -2.35
N GLY A 64 -14.58 22.02 -2.12
CA GLY A 64 -13.98 23.28 -2.57
C GLY A 64 -14.09 24.41 -1.55
N GLN A 65 -14.53 24.11 -0.33
CA GLN A 65 -14.44 25.06 0.79
C GLN A 65 -12.98 25.16 1.28
N PRO A 66 -12.61 26.20 2.03
CA PRO A 66 -11.22 26.43 2.43
C PRO A 66 -10.55 25.26 3.14
N ALA A 67 -11.29 24.52 3.99
CA ALA A 67 -10.76 23.35 4.68
C ALA A 67 -10.90 22.03 3.87
N GLN A 68 -11.72 22.02 2.80
CA GLN A 68 -11.96 20.90 1.90
C GLN A 68 -11.52 21.22 0.47
N PRO A 69 -10.25 21.10 0.10
CA PRO A 69 -9.79 21.39 -1.27
C PRO A 69 -10.58 20.61 -2.31
N TYR A 70 -11.01 21.28 -3.37
CA TYR A 70 -11.89 20.73 -4.38
C TYR A 70 -11.33 19.44 -5.03
N GLY A 71 -12.11 18.36 -4.91
CA GLY A 71 -11.78 17.07 -5.52
C GLY A 71 -10.69 16.27 -4.78
N GLU A 72 -10.05 16.82 -3.75
CA GLU A 72 -9.13 16.06 -2.91
C GLU A 72 -9.89 14.99 -2.13
N PRO A 73 -9.36 13.74 -2.05
CA PRO A 73 -10.00 12.70 -1.25
C PRO A 73 -9.84 12.92 0.24
N GLY A 74 -10.90 12.65 1.00
CA GLY A 74 -10.87 12.73 2.46
C GLY A 74 -12.19 12.32 3.09
N TYR A 75 -12.26 12.44 4.40
CA TYR A 75 -13.42 12.07 5.21
C TYR A 75 -14.12 13.32 5.68
N ASP A 76 -15.44 13.34 5.56
CA ASP A 76 -16.32 14.35 6.15
C ASP A 76 -17.62 13.73 6.66
N GLY A 77 -18.50 14.55 7.26
CA GLY A 77 -19.78 14.08 7.75
C GLY A 77 -19.69 13.12 8.93
N ILE A 78 -20.61 12.16 9.00
CA ILE A 78 -20.81 11.34 10.19
C ILE A 78 -20.70 9.84 9.87
N GLN A 79 -19.77 9.16 10.53
CA GLN A 79 -19.61 7.71 10.56
C GLN A 79 -19.34 7.29 12.02
N THR A 80 -20.37 6.97 12.77
CA THR A 80 -20.26 6.68 14.22
C THR A 80 -19.88 5.24 14.55
N SER A 81 -20.08 4.33 13.63
CA SER A 81 -19.65 2.93 13.77
C SER A 81 -18.25 2.75 13.21
N TRP A 82 -17.46 1.88 13.84
CA TRP A 82 -16.17 1.50 13.30
C TRP A 82 -16.32 0.86 11.91
N VAL A 83 -15.59 1.39 10.95
CA VAL A 83 -15.44 0.82 9.61
C VAL A 83 -13.97 0.56 9.33
N GLU A 84 -13.67 -0.44 8.54
CA GLU A 84 -12.30 -0.69 8.06
C GLU A 84 -12.12 -0.02 6.71
N ASP A 85 -11.19 0.91 6.61
CA ASP A 85 -10.81 1.50 5.34
C ASP A 85 -9.55 0.84 4.80
N VAL A 86 -9.47 0.76 3.46
CA VAL A 86 -8.36 0.18 2.71
C VAL A 86 -7.90 1.17 1.67
N ILE A 87 -6.65 1.56 1.78
CA ILE A 87 -5.98 2.50 0.89
C ILE A 87 -4.98 1.74 0.03
N LEU A 88 -5.25 1.59 -1.25
CA LEU A 88 -4.31 0.95 -2.18
C LEU A 88 -3.21 1.94 -2.58
N LEU A 89 -1.94 1.58 -2.36
CA LEU A 89 -0.80 2.46 -2.63
C LEU A 89 -0.40 2.48 -4.10
N GLU A 90 -0.85 1.51 -4.90
CA GLU A 90 -0.63 1.49 -6.35
C GLU A 90 -1.20 2.74 -7.08
N GLN A 91 -2.13 3.48 -6.44
CA GLN A 91 -2.59 4.78 -6.94
C GLN A 91 -1.48 5.84 -7.04
N LEU A 92 -0.36 5.65 -6.34
CA LEU A 92 0.81 6.52 -6.39
C LEU A 92 1.79 6.14 -7.50
N GLY A 93 1.68 4.92 -8.07
CA GLY A 93 2.68 4.37 -8.98
C GLY A 93 3.97 3.97 -8.25
N ASP A 94 5.05 3.86 -9.02
CA ASP A 94 6.37 3.46 -8.50
C ASP A 94 7.11 4.68 -7.95
N VAL A 95 6.87 4.98 -6.67
CA VAL A 95 7.44 6.13 -5.96
C VAL A 95 7.95 5.73 -4.58
N GLU A 96 8.94 6.47 -4.08
CA GLU A 96 9.42 6.31 -2.70
C GLU A 96 8.49 7.04 -1.72
N ILE A 97 7.97 6.31 -0.72
CA ILE A 97 7.11 6.84 0.34
C ILE A 97 7.91 7.00 1.62
N LEU A 98 8.00 8.23 2.12
CA LEU A 98 8.76 8.60 3.30
C LEU A 98 7.95 8.51 4.61
N GLY A 99 6.62 8.44 4.51
CA GLY A 99 5.74 8.35 5.67
C GLY A 99 4.28 8.60 5.32
N PHE A 100 3.43 8.55 6.32
CA PHE A 100 1.99 8.81 6.21
C PHE A 100 1.54 9.81 7.25
N ARG A 101 0.41 10.48 7.00
CA ARG A 101 -0.26 11.29 8.01
C ARG A 101 -1.77 11.32 7.86
N PHE A 102 -2.44 11.55 8.96
CA PHE A 102 -3.79 12.10 8.99
C PHE A 102 -3.69 13.59 9.26
N ILE A 103 -4.41 14.40 8.51
CA ILE A 103 -4.53 15.82 8.73
C ILE A 103 -6.01 16.21 8.75
N LEU A 104 -6.50 16.70 9.89
CA LEU A 104 -7.80 17.30 10.03
C LEU A 104 -7.64 18.83 9.89
N THR A 105 -8.36 19.41 8.96
CA THR A 105 -8.45 20.85 8.75
C THR A 105 -9.88 21.29 9.03
N SER A 106 -10.08 22.29 9.89
CA SER A 106 -11.40 22.80 10.23
C SER A 106 -11.54 24.28 9.88
N ASP A 107 -12.78 24.68 9.58
CA ASP A 107 -13.15 26.08 9.47
C ASP A 107 -13.29 26.76 10.86
N ASN A 108 -13.78 28.00 10.92
CA ASN A 108 -13.79 28.79 12.17
C ASN A 108 -15.07 28.64 12.97
N PHE A 109 -15.99 27.71 12.65
CA PHE A 109 -17.34 27.81 13.18
C PHE A 109 -17.80 26.65 14.04
N VAL A 110 -17.80 25.42 13.55
CA VAL A 110 -18.37 24.27 14.23
C VAL A 110 -17.29 23.33 14.73
N GLU A 111 -17.47 22.79 15.92
CA GLU A 111 -16.61 21.79 16.53
C GLU A 111 -17.41 20.51 16.73
N GLU A 112 -16.87 19.38 16.29
CA GLU A 112 -17.46 18.07 16.45
C GLU A 112 -16.46 17.12 17.12
N ASP A 113 -16.82 15.85 17.31
CA ASP A 113 -15.98 14.85 17.99
C ASP A 113 -14.66 14.56 17.24
N GLY A 114 -14.65 14.73 15.91
CA GLY A 114 -13.48 14.57 15.07
C GLY A 114 -13.33 13.17 14.50
N PHE A 115 -12.07 12.79 14.23
CA PHE A 115 -11.70 11.53 13.60
C PHE A 115 -10.94 10.65 14.58
N THR A 116 -11.36 9.40 14.70
CA THR A 116 -10.71 8.39 15.54
C THR A 116 -10.32 7.22 14.66
N PHE A 117 -9.08 6.75 14.77
CA PHE A 117 -8.62 5.55 14.07
C PHE A 117 -7.90 4.58 15.01
N ASP A 118 -7.84 3.32 14.60
CA ASP A 118 -7.18 2.21 15.31
C ASP A 118 -6.73 1.14 14.32
N ASP A 119 -5.96 0.16 14.78
CA ASP A 119 -5.48 -0.99 13.99
C ASP A 119 -4.77 -0.60 12.69
N PHE A 120 -3.97 0.48 12.72
CA PHE A 120 -3.22 0.94 11.54
C PHE A 120 -2.19 -0.11 11.12
N THR A 121 -2.30 -0.61 9.91
CA THR A 121 -1.46 -1.68 9.37
C THR A 121 -1.07 -1.38 7.93
N ILE A 122 0.19 -1.59 7.61
CA ILE A 122 0.70 -1.59 6.24
C ILE A 122 0.78 -3.05 5.81
N MET A 123 0.17 -3.37 4.70
CA MET A 123 0.09 -4.73 4.16
C MET A 123 0.54 -4.75 2.71
N GLY A 124 1.08 -5.89 2.31
CA GLY A 124 1.43 -6.22 0.93
C GLY A 124 1.91 -7.65 0.89
N PHE A 125 1.95 -8.22 -0.27
CA PHE A 125 2.62 -9.49 -0.47
C PHE A 125 4.10 -9.19 -0.72
N GLN A 126 4.98 -9.76 0.06
CA GLN A 126 6.40 -9.73 -0.22
C GLN A 126 6.71 -10.97 -1.05
N PHE A 127 7.09 -10.74 -2.29
CA PHE A 127 7.78 -11.80 -3.03
C PHE A 127 9.21 -11.87 -2.50
N GLY A 128 9.74 -13.06 -2.35
CA GLY A 128 11.17 -13.27 -2.10
C GLY A 128 12.01 -12.74 -3.26
N PRO A 129 13.33 -12.84 -3.19
CA PRO A 129 14.21 -12.49 -4.30
C PRO A 129 13.80 -13.19 -5.60
N LEU A 130 14.00 -12.52 -6.73
CA LEU A 130 13.74 -13.14 -8.04
C LEU A 130 14.51 -14.45 -8.16
N GLY A 131 13.81 -15.55 -8.46
CA GLY A 131 14.37 -16.88 -8.55
C GLY A 131 14.45 -17.66 -7.22
N ASP A 132 13.94 -17.11 -6.12
CA ASP A 132 13.85 -17.77 -4.81
C ASP A 132 12.65 -18.74 -4.82
N PHE A 133 12.86 -19.92 -5.38
CA PHE A 133 11.80 -20.90 -5.57
C PHE A 133 11.44 -21.64 -4.27
N ASN A 134 12.41 -21.83 -3.38
CA ASN A 134 12.24 -22.54 -2.11
C ASN A 134 11.78 -21.60 -0.95
N GLU A 135 11.69 -20.30 -1.22
CA GLU A 135 11.23 -19.25 -0.28
C GLU A 135 12.12 -19.12 0.98
N ASP A 136 13.45 -19.37 0.82
CA ASP A 136 14.42 -19.20 1.93
C ASP A 136 15.07 -17.79 1.97
N ALA A 137 14.65 -16.90 1.09
CA ALA A 137 15.14 -15.54 0.88
C ALA A 137 16.55 -15.44 0.28
N VAL A 138 17.06 -16.54 -0.32
CA VAL A 138 18.35 -16.59 -1.00
C VAL A 138 18.19 -17.25 -2.37
N THR A 139 18.54 -16.55 -3.44
CA THR A 139 18.51 -17.15 -4.78
C THR A 139 19.82 -17.88 -5.06
N ASP A 140 19.79 -19.22 -5.04
CA ASP A 140 20.99 -20.05 -5.26
C ASP A 140 20.69 -21.37 -5.99
N VAL A 141 21.64 -22.31 -5.95
CA VAL A 141 21.52 -23.59 -6.64
C VAL A 141 20.40 -24.48 -6.09
N PHE A 142 19.96 -24.27 -4.86
CA PHE A 142 18.88 -25.05 -4.27
C PHE A 142 17.54 -24.72 -4.92
N ASP A 143 17.33 -23.48 -5.35
CA ASP A 143 16.14 -23.07 -6.11
C ASP A 143 16.05 -23.79 -7.46
N ILE A 144 17.20 -23.91 -8.15
CA ILE A 144 17.27 -24.68 -9.41
C ILE A 144 16.87 -26.13 -9.17
N ILE A 145 17.33 -26.72 -8.07
CA ILE A 145 17.02 -28.15 -7.75
C ILE A 145 15.53 -28.31 -7.47
N GLU A 146 14.95 -27.45 -6.65
CA GLU A 146 13.53 -27.53 -6.30
C GLU A 146 12.60 -27.19 -7.47
N LEU A 147 12.96 -26.20 -8.30
CA LEU A 147 12.24 -25.93 -9.55
C LEU A 147 12.31 -27.12 -10.52
N ALA A 148 13.48 -27.79 -10.63
CA ALA A 148 13.61 -28.98 -11.44
C ALA A 148 12.79 -30.17 -10.89
N ASP A 149 12.72 -30.29 -9.56
CA ASP A 149 11.89 -31.31 -8.91
C ASP A 149 10.41 -31.06 -9.15
N LEU A 150 9.94 -29.82 -9.09
CA LEU A 150 8.55 -29.43 -9.43
C LEU A 150 8.21 -29.90 -10.86
N LEU A 151 9.07 -29.58 -11.82
CA LEU A 151 8.84 -29.96 -13.23
C LEU A 151 8.90 -31.47 -13.46
N PHE A 152 9.78 -32.16 -12.70
CA PHE A 152 9.93 -33.60 -12.84
C PHE A 152 8.74 -34.40 -12.26
N PHE A 153 8.18 -33.90 -11.14
CA PHE A 153 7.05 -34.54 -10.47
C PHE A 153 5.68 -33.99 -10.91
N GLU A 154 5.65 -33.05 -11.88
CA GLU A 154 4.44 -32.46 -12.43
C GLU A 154 3.53 -31.88 -11.33
N THR A 155 4.13 -31.24 -10.31
CA THR A 155 3.37 -30.54 -9.26
C THR A 155 3.03 -29.12 -9.71
N GLU A 156 1.86 -28.63 -9.27
CA GLU A 156 1.45 -27.26 -9.60
C GLU A 156 2.25 -26.25 -8.74
N PRO A 157 2.83 -25.22 -9.34
CA PRO A 157 3.50 -24.16 -8.59
C PRO A 157 2.50 -23.31 -7.80
N THR A 158 2.94 -22.74 -6.71
CA THR A 158 2.21 -21.67 -6.04
C THR A 158 2.24 -20.40 -6.90
N GLU A 159 1.30 -19.48 -6.65
CA GLU A 159 1.29 -18.17 -7.32
C GLU A 159 2.60 -17.41 -7.07
N ASN A 160 3.16 -17.54 -5.86
CA ASN A 160 4.42 -16.91 -5.46
C ASN A 160 5.60 -17.49 -6.28
N GLN A 161 5.71 -18.82 -6.37
CA GLN A 161 6.73 -19.49 -7.17
C GLN A 161 6.65 -19.10 -8.65
N LEU A 162 5.44 -19.04 -9.20
CA LEU A 162 5.24 -18.61 -10.58
C LEU A 162 5.75 -17.17 -10.79
N ASN A 163 5.34 -16.23 -9.91
CA ASN A 163 5.74 -14.82 -10.02
C ASN A 163 7.25 -14.60 -9.87
N GLN A 164 7.94 -15.43 -9.09
CA GLN A 164 9.38 -15.30 -8.86
C GLN A 164 10.26 -16.01 -9.89
N CYS A 165 9.75 -17.06 -10.52
CA CYS A 165 10.58 -17.96 -11.33
C CYS A 165 10.15 -18.09 -12.79
N ASP A 166 9.04 -17.47 -13.21
CA ASP A 166 8.68 -17.34 -14.64
C ASP A 166 9.49 -16.19 -15.27
N PHE A 167 10.73 -16.48 -15.65
CA PHE A 167 11.66 -15.50 -16.19
C PHE A 167 11.32 -15.03 -17.60
N ASN A 168 10.60 -15.84 -18.37
CA ASN A 168 10.21 -15.50 -19.74
C ASN A 168 8.81 -14.87 -19.83
N ASN A 169 8.05 -14.84 -18.70
CA ASN A 169 6.69 -14.32 -18.58
C ASN A 169 5.71 -15.00 -19.57
N ASP A 170 5.83 -16.32 -19.78
CA ASP A 170 4.91 -17.05 -20.64
C ASP A 170 3.71 -17.64 -19.86
N GLY A 171 3.69 -17.49 -18.55
CA GLY A 171 2.62 -17.88 -17.64
C GLY A 171 2.75 -19.30 -17.09
N GLY A 172 3.89 -19.93 -17.26
CA GLY A 172 4.19 -21.26 -16.73
C GLY A 172 5.64 -21.43 -16.31
N LEU A 173 5.94 -22.44 -15.51
CA LEU A 173 7.31 -22.80 -15.20
C LEU A 173 7.74 -23.97 -16.08
N ASP A 174 8.86 -23.82 -16.79
CA ASP A 174 9.40 -24.85 -17.64
C ASP A 174 10.96 -24.88 -17.65
N PHE A 175 11.55 -25.68 -18.54
CA PHE A 175 13.02 -25.79 -18.65
C PHE A 175 13.70 -24.47 -19.06
N LEU A 176 12.99 -23.53 -19.72
CA LEU A 176 13.56 -22.24 -20.09
C LEU A 176 13.77 -21.37 -18.87
N ASP A 177 12.89 -21.50 -17.87
CA ASP A 177 13.05 -20.79 -16.60
C ASP A 177 14.20 -21.33 -15.77
N ILE A 178 14.43 -22.65 -15.77
CA ILE A 178 15.65 -23.24 -15.16
C ILE A 178 16.91 -22.68 -15.81
N ILE A 179 16.95 -22.56 -17.13
CA ILE A 179 18.10 -21.98 -17.85
C ILE A 179 18.28 -20.52 -17.45
N SER A 180 17.19 -19.76 -17.43
CA SER A 180 17.21 -18.34 -17.08
C SER A 180 17.63 -18.12 -15.64
N LEU A 181 17.10 -18.90 -14.70
CA LEU A 181 17.50 -18.89 -13.29
C LEU A 181 18.99 -19.23 -13.12
N THR A 182 19.46 -20.25 -13.84
CA THR A 182 20.89 -20.64 -13.83
C THR A 182 21.77 -19.47 -14.30
N ASN A 183 21.40 -18.81 -15.41
CA ASN A 183 22.13 -17.66 -15.93
C ASN A 183 22.10 -16.48 -14.93
N TYR A 184 20.96 -16.24 -14.30
CA TYR A 184 20.80 -15.20 -13.28
C TYR A 184 21.74 -15.42 -12.09
N ILE A 185 21.80 -16.65 -11.56
CA ILE A 185 22.68 -17.02 -10.44
C ILE A 185 24.17 -16.90 -10.83
N LEU A 186 24.51 -17.25 -12.07
CA LEU A 186 25.90 -17.18 -12.58
C LEU A 186 26.30 -15.76 -13.02
N GLY A 187 25.34 -14.82 -13.13
CA GLY A 187 25.58 -13.46 -13.57
C GLY A 187 25.95 -13.35 -15.08
N ILE A 188 25.40 -14.20 -15.95
CA ILE A 188 25.67 -14.25 -17.39
C ILE A 188 24.42 -14.07 -18.23
#